data_56be9071d3041cc107a5c76505012a05
#
_entry.id   56be9071d3041cc107a5c76505012a05
#
_cell.length_a   1.000
_cell.length_b   1.000
_cell.length_c   1.000
_cell.angle_alpha   90.00
_cell.angle_beta   90.00
_cell.angle_gamma   90.00
#
_symmetry.space_group_name_H-M   'P 1'
#
loop_
_entity.id
_entity.type
_entity.pdbx_description
1 polymer ?
#
loop_
_entity_poly.entity_id
_entity_poly.type
_entity_poly.pdbx_seq_one_letter_code
_entity_poly.pdbx_strand_id
1 'polypeptide(L)'
;MDLNRFTGFVRRCADDFGMLREGDRVAVGVSGGKDSMALLAALAQLRRYHPSRFELEAVTIDMGFPGMDFAPVAEWCAARELPYTIVKTDIREIVFDARQEDNPCSLCSKMRRGALNDAIKARGCSKLALGHHFDDAVETFLMNLLFTGQIACFKPATYMSRAGVWQIRPMLYLGEGTIAGFVRGEGLPLVPTTCPEDKESKREEIKGLIKRLQADYPDIKDKVFGAMKRLPLDGWGGEEE
;
A
#
# COMPACT_ATOMS: atom_id res chain seq x y z
N MET A 1 -10.25 -16.95 0.75
CA MET A 1 -10.26 -16.44 2.17
C MET A 1 -11.39 -15.44 2.24
N ASP A 2 -12.26 -15.54 3.24
CA ASP A 2 -13.36 -14.60 3.48
C ASP A 2 -12.87 -13.28 4.10
N LEU A 3 -13.72 -12.25 4.07
CA LEU A 3 -13.42 -10.91 4.56
C LEU A 3 -13.01 -10.89 6.05
N ASN A 4 -13.65 -11.67 6.91
CA ASN A 4 -13.36 -11.65 8.35
C ASN A 4 -11.95 -12.19 8.64
N ARG A 5 -11.59 -13.30 8.01
CA ARG A 5 -10.26 -13.90 8.15
C ARG A 5 -9.17 -12.99 7.57
N PHE A 6 -9.45 -12.37 6.41
CA PHE A 6 -8.53 -11.40 5.80
C PHE A 6 -8.31 -10.19 6.71
N THR A 7 -9.40 -9.62 7.24
CA THR A 7 -9.35 -8.49 8.18
C THR A 7 -8.62 -8.85 9.48
N GLY A 8 -8.70 -10.10 9.93
CA GLY A 8 -7.95 -10.59 11.08
C GLY A 8 -6.42 -10.45 10.93
N PHE A 9 -5.87 -10.72 9.75
CA PHE A 9 -4.44 -10.49 9.47
C PHE A 9 -4.08 -9.00 9.43
N VAL A 10 -4.96 -8.18 8.84
CA VAL A 10 -4.79 -6.71 8.81
C VAL A 10 -4.80 -6.14 10.22
N ARG A 11 -5.76 -6.57 11.05
CA ARG A 11 -5.85 -6.18 12.46
C ARG A 11 -4.58 -6.55 13.22
N ARG A 12 -4.17 -7.83 13.15
CA ARG A 12 -2.96 -8.30 13.84
C ARG A 12 -1.73 -7.48 13.45
N CYS A 13 -1.56 -7.18 12.16
CA CYS A 13 -0.45 -6.34 11.71
C CYS A 13 -0.56 -4.91 12.28
N ALA A 14 -1.77 -4.34 12.29
CA ALA A 14 -1.99 -3.01 12.84
C ALA A 14 -1.73 -2.95 14.36
N ASP A 15 -2.13 -3.98 15.09
CA ASP A 15 -1.93 -4.10 16.55
C ASP A 15 -0.44 -4.30 16.86
N ASP A 16 0.25 -5.26 16.18
CA ASP A 16 1.68 -5.56 16.41
C ASP A 16 2.61 -4.35 16.15
N PHE A 17 2.20 -3.40 15.32
CA PHE A 17 2.98 -2.20 15.00
C PHE A 17 2.34 -0.88 15.47
N GLY A 18 1.38 -0.91 16.38
CA GLY A 18 0.74 0.29 16.93
C GLY A 18 0.16 1.25 15.90
N MET A 19 -0.37 0.72 14.77
CA MET A 19 -0.74 1.54 13.61
C MET A 19 -2.03 2.34 13.79
N LEU A 20 -2.94 1.89 14.66
CA LEU A 20 -4.26 2.52 14.87
C LEU A 20 -4.44 2.93 16.34
N ARG A 21 -4.94 4.15 16.54
CA ARG A 21 -5.21 4.71 17.87
C ARG A 21 -6.61 5.31 17.92
N GLU A 22 -7.12 5.46 19.13
CA GLU A 22 -8.42 6.12 19.35
C GLU A 22 -8.46 7.52 18.73
N GLY A 23 -9.52 7.81 17.98
CA GLY A 23 -9.73 9.10 17.34
C GLY A 23 -8.94 9.35 16.06
N ASP A 24 -8.19 8.34 15.53
CA ASP A 24 -7.50 8.50 14.25
C ASP A 24 -8.47 8.77 13.09
N ARG A 25 -8.03 9.61 12.17
CA ARG A 25 -8.64 9.79 10.85
C ARG A 25 -7.73 9.20 9.80
N VAL A 26 -8.13 8.03 9.27
CA VAL A 26 -7.33 7.22 8.36
C VAL A 26 -7.80 7.43 6.92
N ALA A 27 -6.92 7.91 6.06
CA ALA A 27 -7.14 7.89 4.61
C ALA A 27 -6.49 6.65 4.00
N VAL A 28 -7.20 5.93 3.15
CA VAL A 28 -6.62 4.88 2.30
C VAL A 28 -6.26 5.48 0.95
N GLY A 29 -5.00 5.36 0.54
CA GLY A 29 -4.57 5.70 -0.81
C GLY A 29 -5.03 4.63 -1.80
N VAL A 30 -6.10 4.91 -2.56
CA VAL A 30 -6.71 3.97 -3.49
C VAL A 30 -6.23 4.24 -4.91
N SER A 31 -5.46 3.30 -5.47
CA SER A 31 -5.02 3.36 -6.87
C SER A 31 -5.98 2.70 -7.85
N GLY A 32 -7.00 2.00 -7.35
CA GLY A 32 -7.86 1.12 -8.13
C GLY A 32 -7.28 -0.29 -8.33
N GLY A 33 -6.03 -0.53 -8.00
CA GLY A 33 -5.40 -1.85 -8.04
C GLY A 33 -5.83 -2.76 -6.89
N LYS A 34 -5.61 -4.07 -7.06
CA LYS A 34 -6.04 -5.13 -6.13
C LYS A 34 -5.64 -4.88 -4.67
N ASP A 35 -4.40 -4.40 -4.44
CA ASP A 35 -3.86 -4.26 -3.09
C ASP A 35 -4.53 -3.09 -2.34
N SER A 36 -4.73 -1.97 -3.03
CA SER A 36 -5.40 -0.81 -2.44
C SER A 36 -6.89 -1.07 -2.16
N MET A 37 -7.57 -1.82 -3.03
CA MET A 37 -8.96 -2.20 -2.83
C MET A 37 -9.13 -3.24 -1.71
N ALA A 38 -8.22 -4.21 -1.63
CA ALA A 38 -8.19 -5.17 -0.52
C ALA A 38 -7.99 -4.48 0.84
N LEU A 39 -7.04 -3.53 0.90
CA LEU A 39 -6.79 -2.73 2.11
C LEU A 39 -8.03 -1.93 2.50
N LEU A 40 -8.65 -1.23 1.54
CA LEU A 40 -9.85 -0.44 1.80
C LEU A 40 -10.98 -1.31 2.33
N ALA A 41 -11.23 -2.48 1.73
CA ALA A 41 -12.27 -3.41 2.17
C ALA A 41 -12.00 -3.92 3.60
N ALA A 42 -10.76 -4.29 3.90
CA ALA A 42 -10.37 -4.76 5.23
C ALA A 42 -10.51 -3.66 6.31
N LEU A 43 -10.06 -2.44 6.04
CA LEU A 43 -10.19 -1.33 7.00
C LEU A 43 -11.64 -0.88 7.16
N ALA A 44 -12.46 -0.93 6.09
CA ALA A 44 -13.90 -0.69 6.17
C ALA A 44 -14.61 -1.69 7.09
N GLN A 45 -14.22 -2.95 7.04
CA GLN A 45 -14.72 -3.98 7.96
C GLN A 45 -14.16 -3.77 9.38
N LEU A 46 -12.85 -3.51 9.50
CA LEU A 46 -12.17 -3.38 10.79
C LEU A 46 -12.72 -2.24 11.64
N ARG A 47 -13.02 -1.07 11.04
CA ARG A 47 -13.56 0.11 11.75
C ARG A 47 -14.83 -0.19 12.54
N ARG A 48 -15.57 -1.25 12.16
CA ARG A 48 -16.87 -1.60 12.80
C ARG A 48 -16.71 -2.22 14.19
N TYR A 49 -15.55 -2.84 14.46
CA TYR A 49 -15.34 -3.61 15.69
C TYR A 49 -13.94 -3.44 16.32
N HIS A 50 -13.05 -2.62 15.73
CA HIS A 50 -11.75 -2.36 16.33
C HIS A 50 -11.90 -1.67 17.68
N PRO A 51 -11.12 -2.04 18.72
CA PRO A 51 -11.18 -1.42 20.04
C PRO A 51 -10.96 0.09 19.98
N SER A 52 -9.92 0.54 19.25
CA SER A 52 -9.69 1.95 18.99
C SER A 52 -10.60 2.42 17.88
N ARG A 53 -11.51 3.35 18.18
CA ARG A 53 -12.41 3.94 17.17
C ARG A 53 -11.63 4.86 16.24
N PHE A 54 -11.82 4.68 14.94
CA PHE A 54 -11.19 5.54 13.93
C PHE A 54 -12.16 5.84 12.78
N GLU A 55 -11.99 7.01 12.17
CA GLU A 55 -12.68 7.37 10.93
C GLU A 55 -11.90 6.86 9.74
N LEU A 56 -12.61 6.53 8.66
CA LEU A 56 -12.01 6.00 7.43
C LEU A 56 -12.55 6.74 6.22
N GLU A 57 -11.65 7.15 5.33
CA GLU A 57 -11.98 7.68 4.00
C GLU A 57 -11.05 7.11 2.93
N ALA A 58 -11.48 7.16 1.67
CA ALA A 58 -10.71 6.74 0.52
C ALA A 58 -10.28 7.95 -0.32
N VAL A 59 -9.03 7.95 -0.78
CA VAL A 59 -8.48 9.03 -1.62
C VAL A 59 -7.77 8.43 -2.82
N THR A 60 -8.17 8.85 -4.02
CA THR A 60 -7.50 8.50 -5.28
C THR A 60 -6.83 9.74 -5.86
N ILE A 61 -5.59 9.61 -6.29
CA ILE A 61 -4.93 10.59 -7.16
C ILE A 61 -5.11 10.13 -8.60
N ASP A 62 -5.98 10.83 -9.32
CA ASP A 62 -6.13 10.66 -10.76
C ASP A 62 -4.97 11.39 -11.45
N MET A 63 -4.09 10.61 -12.08
CA MET A 63 -2.88 11.12 -12.72
C MET A 63 -3.11 11.62 -14.15
N GLY A 64 -4.35 11.57 -14.66
CA GLY A 64 -4.70 12.01 -16.01
C GLY A 64 -4.40 10.99 -17.11
N PHE A 65 -4.21 9.72 -16.80
CA PHE A 65 -4.11 8.68 -17.82
C PHE A 65 -5.46 8.41 -18.48
N PRO A 66 -5.55 8.37 -19.83
CA PRO A 66 -6.80 8.12 -20.51
C PRO A 66 -7.33 6.71 -20.24
N GLY A 67 -8.66 6.57 -20.14
CA GLY A 67 -9.32 5.28 -19.97
C GLY A 67 -9.34 4.75 -18.53
N MET A 68 -8.82 5.46 -17.55
CA MET A 68 -9.00 5.10 -16.14
C MET A 68 -10.37 5.58 -15.65
N ASP A 69 -11.23 4.64 -15.28
CA ASP A 69 -12.56 4.91 -14.74
C ASP A 69 -12.65 4.50 -13.27
N PHE A 70 -12.82 5.47 -12.38
CA PHE A 70 -12.96 5.25 -10.94
C PHE A 70 -14.42 5.18 -10.47
N ALA A 71 -15.42 5.23 -11.37
CA ALA A 71 -16.82 5.15 -11.01
C ALA A 71 -17.16 3.85 -10.23
N PRO A 72 -16.66 2.65 -10.60
CA PRO A 72 -16.93 1.43 -9.84
C PRO A 72 -16.41 1.49 -8.40
N VAL A 73 -15.28 2.19 -8.17
CA VAL A 73 -14.75 2.40 -6.82
C VAL A 73 -15.62 3.37 -6.03
N ALA A 74 -16.11 4.44 -6.69
CA ALA A 74 -17.00 5.41 -6.08
C ALA A 74 -18.32 4.76 -5.64
N GLU A 75 -18.93 3.93 -6.49
CA GLU A 75 -20.14 3.16 -6.19
C GLU A 75 -19.91 2.19 -5.02
N TRP A 76 -18.77 1.49 -5.02
CA TRP A 76 -18.41 0.58 -3.93
C TRP A 76 -18.27 1.31 -2.59
N CYS A 77 -17.66 2.51 -2.58
CA CYS A 77 -17.53 3.35 -1.41
C CYS A 77 -18.88 3.87 -0.94
N ALA A 78 -19.71 4.39 -1.86
CA ALA A 78 -21.05 4.92 -1.56
C ALA A 78 -21.95 3.87 -0.91
N ALA A 79 -21.95 2.64 -1.42
CA ALA A 79 -22.70 1.51 -0.87
C ALA A 79 -22.29 1.14 0.57
N ARG A 80 -21.16 1.67 1.07
CA ARG A 80 -20.60 1.42 2.42
C ARG A 80 -20.51 2.68 3.28
N GLU A 81 -21.10 3.78 2.81
CA GLU A 81 -21.05 5.07 3.49
C GLU A 81 -19.62 5.52 3.80
N LEU A 82 -18.71 5.25 2.85
CA LEU A 82 -17.30 5.65 2.94
C LEU A 82 -17.10 6.93 2.15
N PRO A 83 -16.62 8.02 2.78
CA PRO A 83 -16.18 9.19 2.03
C PRO A 83 -15.11 8.81 1.01
N TYR A 84 -15.29 9.25 -0.22
CA TYR A 84 -14.35 9.01 -1.31
C TYR A 84 -14.05 10.29 -2.06
N THR A 85 -12.77 10.55 -2.27
CA THR A 85 -12.29 11.75 -2.99
C THR A 85 -11.38 11.35 -4.12
N ILE A 86 -11.65 11.87 -5.31
CA ILE A 86 -10.77 11.80 -6.46
C ILE A 86 -10.12 13.16 -6.65
N VAL A 87 -8.79 13.21 -6.55
CA VAL A 87 -7.98 14.42 -6.81
C VAL A 87 -7.43 14.31 -8.21
N LYS A 88 -7.95 15.13 -9.12
CA LYS A 88 -7.45 15.22 -10.49
C LYS A 88 -6.13 15.98 -10.53
N THR A 89 -5.16 15.47 -11.29
CA THR A 89 -3.84 16.06 -11.45
C THR A 89 -3.34 15.92 -12.89
N ASP A 90 -2.39 16.77 -13.26
CA ASP A 90 -1.74 16.74 -14.58
C ASP A 90 -0.41 15.96 -14.54
N ILE A 91 -0.28 14.98 -13.63
CA ILE A 91 0.98 14.24 -13.41
C ILE A 91 1.43 13.54 -14.68
N ARG A 92 0.53 12.90 -15.42
CA ARG A 92 0.85 12.23 -16.68
C ARG A 92 1.43 13.23 -17.69
N GLU A 93 0.75 14.36 -17.90
CA GLU A 93 1.18 15.39 -18.84
C GLU A 93 2.56 15.94 -18.46
N ILE A 94 2.77 16.25 -17.18
CA ILE A 94 4.05 16.78 -16.71
C ILE A 94 5.18 15.77 -16.89
N VAL A 95 4.94 14.49 -16.56
CA VAL A 95 5.99 13.46 -16.54
C VAL A 95 6.34 12.96 -17.94
N PHE A 96 5.33 12.69 -18.76
CA PHE A 96 5.51 12.02 -20.04
C PHE A 96 5.56 12.96 -21.24
N ASP A 97 4.82 14.08 -21.19
CA ASP A 97 4.74 14.98 -22.33
C ASP A 97 5.70 16.18 -22.18
N ALA A 98 5.77 16.80 -20.98
CA ALA A 98 6.54 18.02 -20.78
C ALA A 98 8.01 17.77 -20.39
N ARG A 99 8.30 16.79 -19.50
CA ARG A 99 9.66 16.57 -18.99
C ARG A 99 10.44 15.48 -19.71
N GLN A 100 9.79 14.45 -20.21
CA GLN A 100 10.41 13.33 -20.95
C GLN A 100 11.67 12.79 -20.25
N GLU A 101 11.56 12.52 -18.94
CA GLU A 101 12.71 12.07 -18.12
C GLU A 101 13.09 10.62 -18.46
N ASP A 102 14.37 10.27 -18.33
CA ASP A 102 14.91 8.91 -18.52
C ASP A 102 14.29 7.90 -17.53
N ASN A 103 13.82 8.38 -16.37
CA ASN A 103 13.14 7.56 -15.35
C ASN A 103 11.80 8.20 -14.94
N PRO A 104 10.77 8.11 -15.79
CA PRO A 104 9.47 8.73 -15.55
C PRO A 104 8.80 8.18 -14.29
N CYS A 105 8.97 6.89 -13.95
CA CYS A 105 8.40 6.27 -12.77
C CYS A 105 8.84 6.91 -11.44
N SER A 106 10.09 7.37 -11.37
CA SER A 106 10.61 8.03 -10.17
C SER A 106 9.92 9.37 -9.93
N LEU A 107 9.80 10.20 -10.98
CA LEU A 107 9.14 11.50 -10.89
C LEU A 107 7.63 11.33 -10.63
N CYS A 108 6.97 10.45 -11.37
CA CYS A 108 5.56 10.11 -11.20
C CYS A 108 5.24 9.70 -9.75
N SER A 109 6.05 8.80 -9.18
CA SER A 109 5.89 8.35 -7.78
C SER A 109 6.05 9.48 -6.77
N LYS A 110 7.02 10.40 -7.00
CA LYS A 110 7.23 11.57 -6.13
C LYS A 110 6.05 12.53 -6.18
N MET A 111 5.59 12.86 -7.39
CA MET A 111 4.44 13.78 -7.59
C MET A 111 3.15 13.19 -7.03
N ARG A 112 2.86 11.91 -7.31
CA ARG A 112 1.68 11.21 -6.78
C ARG A 112 1.69 11.18 -5.25
N ARG A 113 2.85 10.92 -4.63
CA ARG A 113 3.00 10.95 -3.17
C ARG A 113 2.79 12.36 -2.61
N GLY A 114 3.32 13.40 -3.27
CA GLY A 114 3.11 14.79 -2.90
C GLY A 114 1.63 15.13 -2.91
N ALA A 115 0.95 14.93 -4.06
CA ALA A 115 -0.47 15.20 -4.21
C ALA A 115 -1.35 14.44 -3.19
N LEU A 116 -1.02 13.17 -2.91
CA LEU A 116 -1.74 12.38 -1.92
C LEU A 116 -1.54 12.95 -0.49
N ASN A 117 -0.32 13.32 -0.13
CA ASN A 117 -0.02 13.92 1.18
C ASN A 117 -0.76 15.25 1.37
N ASP A 118 -0.78 16.11 0.34
CA ASP A 118 -1.49 17.39 0.39
C ASP A 118 -3.01 17.18 0.52
N ALA A 119 -3.56 16.23 -0.23
CA ALA A 119 -4.98 15.89 -0.17
C ALA A 119 -5.40 15.41 1.22
N ILE A 120 -4.67 14.49 1.82
CA ILE A 120 -5.01 13.93 3.16
C ILE A 120 -4.81 14.97 4.26
N LYS A 121 -3.79 15.84 4.14
CA LYS A 121 -3.56 16.95 5.07
C LYS A 121 -4.71 17.94 5.03
N ALA A 122 -5.15 18.35 3.84
CA ALA A 122 -6.28 19.26 3.66
C ALA A 122 -7.58 18.70 4.25
N ARG A 123 -7.70 17.39 4.35
CA ARG A 123 -8.84 16.67 4.94
C ARG A 123 -8.71 16.44 6.45
N GLY A 124 -7.58 16.82 7.04
CA GLY A 124 -7.32 16.65 8.48
C GLY A 124 -7.09 15.19 8.88
N CYS A 125 -6.64 14.34 7.96
CA CYS A 125 -6.30 12.95 8.30
C CYS A 125 -5.00 12.89 9.10
N SER A 126 -4.98 12.04 10.13
CA SER A 126 -3.79 11.76 10.93
C SER A 126 -2.94 10.65 10.33
N LYS A 127 -3.54 9.78 9.50
CA LYS A 127 -2.88 8.59 8.95
C LYS A 127 -3.20 8.36 7.47
N LEU A 128 -2.19 7.87 6.74
CA LEU A 128 -2.29 7.37 5.37
C LEU A 128 -2.00 5.87 5.35
N ALA A 129 -2.99 5.05 5.03
CA ALA A 129 -2.83 3.62 4.84
C ALA A 129 -2.52 3.30 3.37
N LEU A 130 -1.47 2.51 3.14
CA LEU A 130 -1.02 2.06 1.83
C LEU A 130 -1.03 0.54 1.70
N GLY A 131 -1.35 0.05 0.52
CA GLY A 131 -1.52 -1.37 0.20
C GLY A 131 -0.23 -2.18 0.07
N HIS A 132 0.90 -1.75 0.66
CA HIS A 132 2.10 -2.57 0.67
C HIS A 132 1.89 -3.84 1.51
N HIS A 133 2.38 -4.97 0.99
CA HIS A 133 2.14 -6.28 1.57
C HIS A 133 3.44 -7.05 1.82
N PHE A 134 3.34 -8.30 2.27
CA PHE A 134 4.47 -9.19 2.61
C PHE A 134 5.52 -9.30 1.50
N ASP A 135 5.08 -9.56 0.26
CA ASP A 135 6.01 -9.72 -0.87
C ASP A 135 6.73 -8.40 -1.18
N ASP A 136 6.04 -7.25 -1.12
CA ASP A 136 6.68 -5.93 -1.29
C ASP A 136 7.82 -5.69 -0.30
N ALA A 137 7.65 -6.14 0.95
CA ALA A 137 8.67 -5.99 1.98
C ALA A 137 9.90 -6.86 1.66
N VAL A 138 9.68 -8.14 1.31
CA VAL A 138 10.75 -9.07 0.93
C VAL A 138 11.48 -8.57 -0.32
N GLU A 139 10.74 -8.15 -1.35
CA GLU A 139 11.30 -7.60 -2.58
C GLU A 139 12.13 -6.35 -2.31
N THR A 140 11.59 -5.40 -1.55
CA THR A 140 12.30 -4.15 -1.22
C THR A 140 13.56 -4.41 -0.41
N PHE A 141 13.52 -5.33 0.56
CA PHE A 141 14.70 -5.73 1.32
C PHE A 141 15.79 -6.30 0.42
N LEU A 142 15.44 -7.24 -0.46
CA LEU A 142 16.39 -7.84 -1.39
C LEU A 142 16.89 -6.84 -2.44
N MET A 143 16.05 -5.92 -2.91
CA MET A 143 16.48 -4.83 -3.79
C MET A 143 17.56 -3.97 -3.10
N ASN A 144 17.34 -3.55 -1.86
CA ASN A 144 18.32 -2.76 -1.12
C ASN A 144 19.61 -3.55 -0.88
N LEU A 145 19.50 -4.81 -0.47
CA LEU A 145 20.64 -5.65 -0.21
C LEU A 145 21.51 -5.87 -1.47
N LEU A 146 20.88 -6.20 -2.60
CA LEU A 146 21.59 -6.61 -3.81
C LEU A 146 22.04 -5.43 -4.68
N PHE A 147 21.24 -4.35 -4.75
CA PHE A 147 21.57 -3.22 -5.63
C PHE A 147 22.26 -2.07 -4.92
N THR A 148 22.12 -1.93 -3.60
CA THR A 148 22.70 -0.84 -2.86
C THR A 148 23.63 -1.26 -1.71
N GLY A 149 23.72 -2.57 -1.41
CA GLY A 149 24.50 -3.11 -0.30
C GLY A 149 23.96 -2.72 1.08
N GLN A 150 22.70 -2.30 1.17
CA GLN A 150 22.08 -1.84 2.41
C GLN A 150 21.12 -2.87 2.99
N ILE A 151 21.25 -3.13 4.29
CA ILE A 151 20.25 -3.88 5.07
C ILE A 151 19.17 -2.88 5.46
N ALA A 152 18.16 -2.70 4.58
CA ALA A 152 17.09 -1.73 4.75
C ALA A 152 15.79 -2.18 4.09
N CYS A 153 14.67 -1.73 4.65
CA CYS A 153 13.34 -1.84 4.08
C CYS A 153 12.51 -0.60 4.45
N PHE A 154 11.37 -0.40 3.81
CA PHE A 154 10.42 0.59 4.30
C PHE A 154 9.86 0.14 5.67
N LYS A 155 9.54 1.09 6.54
CA LYS A 155 8.99 0.80 7.87
C LYS A 155 7.50 0.42 7.78
N PRO A 156 7.00 -0.45 8.69
CA PRO A 156 5.56 -0.71 8.83
C PRO A 156 4.74 0.56 9.09
N ALA A 157 5.24 1.44 9.96
CA ALA A 157 4.71 2.77 10.20
C ALA A 157 5.83 3.82 10.09
N THR A 158 5.56 4.95 9.44
CA THR A 158 6.54 6.03 9.21
C THR A 158 5.89 7.38 9.44
N TYR A 159 6.44 8.19 10.32
CA TYR A 159 5.99 9.57 10.46
C TYR A 159 6.59 10.43 9.34
N MET A 160 5.73 11.08 8.58
CA MET A 160 6.10 11.93 7.47
C MET A 160 6.08 13.40 7.94
N SER A 161 7.20 13.87 8.48
CA SER A 161 7.32 15.17 9.14
C SER A 161 6.85 16.35 8.29
N ARG A 162 7.11 16.34 6.98
CA ARG A 162 6.65 17.41 6.06
C ARG A 162 5.14 17.44 5.88
N ALA A 163 4.50 16.26 5.89
CA ALA A 163 3.05 16.15 5.75
C ALA A 163 2.33 16.19 7.11
N GLY A 164 3.02 15.92 8.20
CA GLY A 164 2.45 15.85 9.55
C GLY A 164 1.56 14.63 9.78
N VAL A 165 1.73 13.56 8.99
CA VAL A 165 0.88 12.36 9.04
C VAL A 165 1.71 11.08 9.18
N TRP A 166 1.11 10.05 9.76
CA TRP A 166 1.70 8.71 9.77
C TRP A 166 1.31 7.93 8.53
N GLN A 167 2.29 7.37 7.84
CA GLN A 167 2.08 6.41 6.77
C GLN A 167 2.13 5.00 7.36
N ILE A 168 1.07 4.21 7.21
CA ILE A 168 0.93 2.86 7.76
C ILE A 168 0.71 1.81 6.66
N ARG A 169 1.13 0.55 6.92
CA ARG A 169 1.08 -0.56 5.95
C ARG A 169 0.50 -1.83 6.60
N PRO A 170 -0.83 -1.89 6.81
CA PRO A 170 -1.43 -2.94 7.63
C PRO A 170 -1.52 -4.31 6.95
N MET A 171 -1.08 -4.47 5.69
CA MET A 171 -1.14 -5.75 4.97
C MET A 171 0.18 -6.53 4.95
N LEU A 172 1.17 -6.16 5.75
CA LEU A 172 2.49 -6.82 5.75
C LEU A 172 2.48 -8.31 6.15
N TYR A 173 1.38 -8.81 6.71
CA TYR A 173 1.20 -10.23 7.03
C TYR A 173 0.43 -11.02 5.97
N LEU A 174 0.15 -10.40 4.83
CA LEU A 174 -0.60 -10.97 3.71
C LEU A 174 0.27 -11.05 2.46
N GLY A 175 0.36 -12.24 1.88
CA GLY A 175 1.06 -12.44 0.61
C GLY A 175 0.21 -12.08 -0.60
N GLU A 176 0.86 -11.73 -1.71
CA GLU A 176 0.22 -11.28 -2.95
C GLU A 176 -0.85 -12.27 -3.46
N GLY A 177 -0.55 -13.56 -3.46
CA GLY A 177 -1.49 -14.59 -3.89
C GLY A 177 -2.76 -14.65 -3.03
N THR A 178 -2.62 -14.42 -1.72
CA THR A 178 -3.74 -14.35 -0.78
C THR A 178 -4.63 -13.13 -1.07
N ILE A 179 -4.01 -11.99 -1.31
CA ILE A 179 -4.71 -10.73 -1.66
C ILE A 179 -5.46 -10.90 -2.98
N ALA A 180 -4.81 -11.44 -4.01
CA ALA A 180 -5.43 -11.68 -5.31
C ALA A 180 -6.63 -12.64 -5.21
N GLY A 181 -6.50 -13.71 -4.42
CA GLY A 181 -7.59 -14.66 -4.15
C GLY A 181 -8.76 -14.02 -3.40
N PHE A 182 -8.47 -13.16 -2.42
CA PHE A 182 -9.46 -12.41 -1.66
C PHE A 182 -10.24 -11.43 -2.56
N VAL A 183 -9.55 -10.61 -3.35
CA VAL A 183 -10.16 -9.63 -4.25
C VAL A 183 -11.10 -10.29 -5.25
N ARG A 184 -10.69 -11.43 -5.84
CA ARG A 184 -11.56 -12.21 -6.74
C ARG A 184 -12.77 -12.79 -6.02
N GLY A 185 -12.55 -13.33 -4.81
CA GLY A 185 -13.65 -13.96 -4.03
C GLY A 185 -14.71 -12.98 -3.56
N GLU A 186 -14.31 -11.75 -3.22
CA GLU A 186 -15.21 -10.67 -2.79
C GLU A 186 -15.76 -9.83 -3.96
N GLY A 187 -15.31 -10.08 -5.19
CA GLY A 187 -15.74 -9.31 -6.37
C GLY A 187 -15.45 -7.82 -6.25
N LEU A 188 -14.29 -7.45 -5.66
CA LEU A 188 -13.95 -6.03 -5.48
C LEU A 188 -13.71 -5.36 -6.84
N PRO A 189 -14.20 -4.12 -7.02
CA PRO A 189 -13.99 -3.40 -8.28
C PRO A 189 -12.51 -3.06 -8.46
N LEU A 190 -12.01 -3.27 -9.66
CA LEU A 190 -10.64 -2.93 -10.04
C LEU A 190 -10.67 -1.95 -11.20
N VAL A 191 -9.74 -1.00 -11.18
CA VAL A 191 -9.48 -0.06 -12.27
C VAL A 191 -8.18 -0.50 -12.96
N PRO A 192 -8.24 -0.96 -14.22
CA PRO A 192 -7.05 -1.33 -14.96
C PRO A 192 -6.12 -0.11 -15.14
N THR A 193 -4.83 -0.32 -14.92
CA THR A 193 -3.85 0.73 -15.24
C THR A 193 -3.63 0.82 -16.74
N THR A 194 -3.52 2.04 -17.25
CA THR A 194 -3.17 2.33 -18.64
C THR A 194 -1.79 2.97 -18.76
N CYS A 195 -0.98 2.91 -17.69
CA CYS A 195 0.38 3.42 -17.66
C CYS A 195 1.29 2.58 -18.58
N PRO A 196 2.05 3.19 -19.53
CA PRO A 196 2.92 2.46 -20.44
C PRO A 196 4.11 1.77 -19.75
N GLU A 197 4.57 2.32 -18.62
CA GLU A 197 5.78 1.87 -17.89
C GLU A 197 5.50 0.76 -16.86
N ASP A 198 4.31 0.14 -16.87
CA ASP A 198 3.90 -0.80 -15.82
C ASP A 198 4.65 -2.16 -15.82
N LYS A 199 5.54 -2.41 -16.78
CA LYS A 199 6.09 -3.76 -17.03
C LYS A 199 7.61 -3.93 -16.91
N GLU A 200 8.42 -2.89 -16.85
CA GLU A 200 9.88 -3.03 -16.77
C GLU A 200 10.45 -2.34 -15.52
N SER A 201 10.67 -3.10 -14.48
CA SER A 201 11.27 -2.57 -13.26
C SER A 201 12.28 -3.54 -12.65
N LYS A 202 13.28 -2.99 -11.92
CA LYS A 202 14.20 -3.78 -11.07
C LYS A 202 13.46 -4.68 -10.08
N ARG A 203 12.20 -4.37 -9.78
CA ARG A 203 11.34 -5.20 -8.93
C ARG A 203 10.98 -6.52 -9.62
N GLU A 204 10.71 -6.52 -10.93
CA GLU A 204 10.42 -7.74 -11.68
C GLU A 204 11.67 -8.66 -11.76
N GLU A 205 12.86 -8.10 -11.85
CA GLU A 205 14.11 -8.86 -11.75
C GLU A 205 14.22 -9.58 -10.40
N ILE A 206 13.93 -8.89 -9.30
CA ILE A 206 13.93 -9.49 -7.95
C ILE A 206 12.84 -10.53 -7.79
N LYS A 207 11.64 -10.31 -8.31
CA LYS A 207 10.57 -11.33 -8.31
C LYS A 207 11.02 -12.60 -9.03
N GLY A 208 11.69 -12.46 -10.19
CA GLY A 208 12.28 -13.57 -10.91
C GLY A 208 13.35 -14.32 -10.09
N LEU A 209 14.22 -13.59 -9.39
CA LEU A 209 15.22 -14.18 -8.49
C LEU A 209 14.56 -14.94 -7.33
N ILE A 210 13.59 -14.33 -6.65
CA ILE A 210 12.85 -14.95 -5.54
C ILE A 210 12.19 -16.25 -6.03
N LYS A 211 11.57 -16.24 -7.21
CA LYS A 211 10.93 -17.44 -7.78
C LYS A 211 11.94 -18.56 -8.02
N ARG A 212 13.15 -18.25 -8.48
CA ARG A 212 14.23 -19.26 -8.63
C ARG A 212 14.67 -19.80 -7.27
N LEU A 213 14.88 -18.92 -6.29
CA LEU A 213 15.28 -19.34 -4.94
C LEU A 213 14.19 -20.18 -4.24
N GLN A 214 12.92 -19.93 -4.49
CA GLN A 214 11.83 -20.71 -3.92
C GLN A 214 11.78 -22.17 -4.44
N ALA A 215 12.39 -22.48 -5.59
CA ALA A 215 12.50 -23.85 -6.08
C ALA A 215 13.36 -24.72 -5.14
N ASP A 216 14.45 -24.14 -4.62
CA ASP A 216 15.38 -24.83 -3.72
C ASP A 216 15.05 -24.57 -2.23
N TYR A 217 14.49 -23.41 -1.93
CA TYR A 217 14.15 -22.94 -0.57
C TYR A 217 12.71 -22.42 -0.53
N PRO A 218 11.69 -23.30 -0.43
CA PRO A 218 10.28 -22.91 -0.53
C PRO A 218 9.85 -21.83 0.47
N ASP A 219 10.49 -21.78 1.64
CA ASP A 219 10.22 -20.86 2.75
C ASP A 219 11.13 -19.61 2.77
N ILE A 220 11.86 -19.33 1.68
CA ILE A 220 12.82 -18.22 1.63
C ILE A 220 12.20 -16.86 1.98
N LYS A 221 10.99 -16.59 1.52
CA LYS A 221 10.29 -15.32 1.82
C LYS A 221 10.01 -15.20 3.32
N ASP A 222 9.55 -16.26 3.96
CA ASP A 222 9.26 -16.28 5.40
C ASP A 222 10.54 -16.10 6.21
N LYS A 223 11.64 -16.71 5.77
CA LYS A 223 12.97 -16.56 6.39
C LYS A 223 13.49 -15.13 6.28
N VAL A 224 13.38 -14.51 5.10
CA VAL A 224 13.78 -13.11 4.89
C VAL A 224 12.93 -12.17 5.75
N PHE A 225 11.62 -12.32 5.72
CA PHE A 225 10.72 -11.50 6.53
C PHE A 225 10.95 -11.70 8.04
N GLY A 226 11.13 -12.95 8.47
CA GLY A 226 11.48 -13.27 9.85
C GLY A 226 12.83 -12.69 10.27
N ALA A 227 13.82 -12.63 9.37
CA ALA A 227 15.11 -11.98 9.64
C ALA A 227 14.92 -10.47 9.85
N MET A 228 14.13 -9.79 9.02
CA MET A 228 13.81 -8.37 9.20
C MET A 228 13.14 -8.08 10.56
N LYS A 229 12.28 -8.98 11.04
CA LYS A 229 11.62 -8.82 12.37
C LYS A 229 12.57 -9.07 13.56
N ARG A 230 13.56 -9.95 13.40
CA ARG A 230 14.49 -10.33 14.49
C ARG A 230 15.73 -9.45 14.56
N LEU A 231 16.20 -8.94 13.43
CA LEU A 231 17.22 -7.91 13.42
C LEU A 231 16.56 -6.61 13.87
N PRO A 232 17.24 -5.75 14.63
CA PRO A 232 16.72 -4.43 14.97
C PRO A 232 16.76 -3.50 13.74
N LEU A 233 16.07 -3.91 12.68
CA LEU A 233 15.80 -3.04 11.57
C LEU A 233 14.86 -1.96 12.06
N ASP A 234 15.25 -0.71 11.83
CA ASP A 234 14.53 0.46 12.28
C ASP A 234 13.03 0.38 11.92
N GLY A 235 12.18 0.38 12.92
CA GLY A 235 10.72 0.32 12.79
C GLY A 235 10.10 -1.06 12.54
N TRP A 236 10.86 -2.17 12.68
CA TRP A 236 10.36 -3.54 12.49
C TRP A 236 10.28 -4.36 13.78
N GLY A 237 10.84 -3.87 14.89
CA GLY A 237 10.51 -4.37 16.24
C GLY A 237 9.05 -4.02 16.55
N GLY A 238 8.29 -4.92 17.16
CA GLY A 238 7.04 -4.56 17.84
C GLY A 238 7.31 -3.51 18.92
N GLU A 239 6.29 -2.82 19.43
CA GLU A 239 6.45 -2.01 20.63
C GLU A 239 7.05 -2.93 21.72
N GLU A 240 8.25 -2.60 22.23
CA GLU A 240 8.74 -3.22 23.46
C GLU A 240 7.79 -2.79 24.57
N GLU A 241 7.20 -3.79 25.28
CA GLU A 241 6.36 -3.59 26.45
C GLU A 241 7.14 -2.90 27.58
#